data_1bf91f616f0a0b4503165457c5d97401
#
_entry.id   1bf91f616f0a0b4503165457c5d97401
#
_cell.length_a   1.000
_cell.length_b   1.000
_cell.length_c   1.000
_cell.angle_alpha   90.00
_cell.angle_beta   90.00
_cell.angle_gamma   90.00
#
_symmetry.space_group_name_H-M   'P 1'
#
loop_
_entity.id
_entity.type
_entity.pdbx_description
1 polymer ?
#
loop_
_entity_poly.entity_id
_entity_poly.type
_entity_poly.pdbx_seq_one_letter_code
_entity_poly.pdbx_strand_id
1 'polypeptide(L)'
;MLYPAITEAIRHNKRICLATPRADVVQELYPRLKEVFPNTEMEALYGGTGGDRTGVGQLIIATTHQLIRYQNAFDLLIIDELDAFPFHHDPLLHQFAVRSAKKYATKIYLTATPRPKQKRLIESNKLKAIFVPIRFHGYPLPVPRLRLELGLKRKISQNKMLHSLEAFLDSHDPKRQWLLFVPTIQLLTPFAKLLEEKGLDLATVHADDPKRKEKITAYREGKINVLITTTILERGVTFPSIDVVMIDAGHDVFDEAAIVQIAGRAGRSPKDPTGDVLLIHQGKTEAMIQAVKQIKRMNQKGKAL
;
A
#
# COMPACT_ATOMS: atom_id res chain seq x y z
N MET A 1 0.29 -7.34 15.44
CA MET A 1 0.44 -8.64 14.77
C MET A 1 1.87 -9.18 14.85
N LEU A 2 2.90 -8.41 14.45
CA LEU A 2 4.31 -8.84 14.49
C LEU A 2 4.96 -8.72 15.87
N TYR A 3 4.47 -7.85 16.74
CA TYR A 3 5.12 -7.58 18.03
C TYR A 3 5.41 -8.82 18.88
N PRO A 4 4.49 -9.79 19.03
CA PRO A 4 4.82 -11.00 19.80
C PRO A 4 6.01 -11.77 19.24
N ALA A 5 6.12 -11.92 17.92
CA ALA A 5 7.24 -12.61 17.28
C ALA A 5 8.57 -11.85 17.44
N ILE A 6 8.53 -10.51 17.33
CA ILE A 6 9.70 -9.65 17.54
C ILE A 6 10.11 -9.70 19.03
N THR A 7 9.16 -9.57 19.96
CA THR A 7 9.45 -9.65 21.42
C THR A 7 10.11 -10.96 21.77
N GLU A 8 9.59 -12.08 21.27
CA GLU A 8 10.15 -13.40 21.56
C GLU A 8 11.57 -13.56 21.00
N ALA A 9 11.79 -13.06 19.78
CA ALA A 9 13.12 -13.08 19.19
C ALA A 9 14.12 -12.19 19.97
N ILE A 10 13.70 -11.01 20.45
CA ILE A 10 14.53 -10.12 21.27
C ILE A 10 14.91 -10.80 22.59
N ARG A 11 13.96 -11.44 23.29
CA ARG A 11 14.19 -12.17 24.54
C ARG A 11 15.26 -13.25 24.42
N HIS A 12 15.34 -13.89 23.25
CA HIS A 12 16.30 -14.93 22.96
C HIS A 12 17.59 -14.43 22.29
N ASN A 13 17.86 -13.12 22.35
CA ASN A 13 19.02 -12.49 21.72
C ASN A 13 19.15 -12.84 20.23
N LYS A 14 18.03 -13.03 19.54
CA LYS A 14 18.00 -13.33 18.12
C LYS A 14 18.12 -12.05 17.30
N ARG A 15 18.81 -12.13 16.16
CA ARG A 15 18.95 -11.02 15.24
C ARG A 15 17.80 -11.00 14.25
N ILE A 16 17.18 -9.85 14.10
CA ILE A 16 15.90 -9.67 13.38
C ILE A 16 16.09 -8.70 12.24
N CYS A 17 15.49 -8.99 11.09
CA CYS A 17 15.33 -8.01 10.03
C CYS A 17 13.87 -7.91 9.62
N LEU A 18 13.34 -6.68 9.60
CA LEU A 18 12.08 -6.32 8.96
C LEU A 18 12.41 -5.58 7.66
N ALA A 19 12.21 -6.22 6.54
CA ALA A 19 12.50 -5.68 5.23
C ALA A 19 11.20 -5.31 4.49
N THR A 20 11.21 -4.16 3.82
CA THR A 20 10.10 -3.65 2.99
C THR A 20 10.64 -3.14 1.67
N PRO A 21 9.87 -3.16 0.57
CA PRO A 21 10.36 -2.68 -0.73
C PRO A 21 10.68 -1.18 -0.79
N ARG A 22 10.15 -0.37 0.14
CA ARG A 22 10.13 1.10 0.02
C ARG A 22 10.79 1.82 1.20
N ALA A 23 11.57 2.85 0.88
CA ALA A 23 12.28 3.65 1.87
C ALA A 23 11.35 4.49 2.78
N ASP A 24 10.25 5.01 2.24
CA ASP A 24 9.24 5.76 2.99
C ASP A 24 8.58 4.90 4.07
N VAL A 25 8.35 3.61 3.80
CA VAL A 25 7.83 2.65 4.80
C VAL A 25 8.86 2.39 5.90
N VAL A 26 10.15 2.25 5.58
CA VAL A 26 11.22 2.13 6.59
C VAL A 26 11.23 3.34 7.51
N GLN A 27 11.13 4.56 6.93
CA GLN A 27 11.10 5.81 7.70
C GLN A 27 9.89 5.93 8.62
N GLU A 28 8.74 5.38 8.21
CA GLU A 28 7.51 5.37 9.03
C GLU A 28 7.56 4.29 10.13
N LEU A 29 8.09 3.11 9.84
CA LEU A 29 8.13 2.00 10.79
C LEU A 29 9.19 2.18 11.89
N TYR A 30 10.34 2.76 11.56
CA TYR A 30 11.45 2.89 12.50
C TYR A 30 11.07 3.62 13.79
N PRO A 31 10.49 4.84 13.78
CA PRO A 31 10.13 5.55 15.00
C PRO A 31 9.07 4.79 15.81
N ARG A 32 8.09 4.16 15.14
CA ARG A 32 7.05 3.37 15.80
C ARG A 32 7.59 2.14 16.51
N LEU A 33 8.53 1.43 15.88
CA LEU A 33 9.17 0.26 16.51
C LEU A 33 10.12 0.69 17.62
N LYS A 34 10.80 1.82 17.49
CA LYS A 34 11.66 2.37 18.53
C LYS A 34 10.88 2.76 19.79
N GLU A 35 9.65 3.26 19.62
CA GLU A 35 8.72 3.54 20.72
C GLU A 35 8.31 2.26 21.46
N VAL A 36 8.02 1.18 20.71
CA VAL A 36 7.59 -0.11 21.29
C VAL A 36 8.74 -0.89 21.90
N PHE A 37 9.95 -0.79 21.33
CA PHE A 37 11.15 -1.51 21.76
C PHE A 37 12.30 -0.54 22.09
N PRO A 38 12.15 0.34 23.10
CA PRO A 38 13.09 1.44 23.36
C PRO A 38 14.50 0.96 23.73
N ASN A 39 14.60 -0.19 24.39
CA ASN A 39 15.87 -0.76 24.87
C ASN A 39 16.56 -1.67 23.85
N THR A 40 15.99 -1.84 22.66
CA THR A 40 16.59 -2.68 21.63
C THR A 40 17.51 -1.85 20.75
N GLU A 41 18.71 -2.37 20.47
CA GLU A 41 19.61 -1.79 19.48
C GLU A 41 19.01 -1.93 18.09
N MET A 42 18.67 -0.79 17.48
CA MET A 42 17.87 -0.76 16.27
C MET A 42 18.46 0.18 15.21
N GLU A 43 18.51 -0.27 13.98
CA GLU A 43 18.97 0.53 12.86
C GLU A 43 17.97 0.54 11.70
N ALA A 44 17.90 1.67 10.98
CA ALA A 44 17.13 1.79 9.74
C ALA A 44 18.06 1.93 8.54
N LEU A 45 17.91 1.05 7.53
CA LEU A 45 18.78 1.00 6.34
C LEU A 45 17.94 1.18 5.06
N TYR A 46 18.19 2.28 4.34
CA TYR A 46 17.57 2.59 3.04
C TYR A 46 18.48 3.48 2.20
N GLY A 47 18.23 3.61 0.90
CA GLY A 47 19.02 4.45 0.00
C GLY A 47 18.96 5.94 0.36
N GLY A 48 20.05 6.66 0.09
CA GLY A 48 20.14 8.11 0.34
C GLY A 48 20.44 8.53 1.78
N THR A 49 20.66 7.59 2.70
CA THR A 49 21.11 7.89 4.06
C THR A 49 22.63 7.81 4.11
N GLY A 50 23.27 8.96 4.01
CA GLY A 50 24.69 9.10 4.34
C GLY A 50 24.89 8.98 5.86
N GLY A 51 25.87 8.23 6.31
CA GLY A 51 26.25 8.08 7.71
C GLY A 51 26.70 6.68 8.06
N ASP A 52 27.43 6.55 9.16
CA ASP A 52 28.02 5.31 9.71
C ASP A 52 26.93 4.35 10.23
N ARG A 53 26.14 3.80 9.33
CA ARG A 53 25.20 2.74 9.67
C ARG A 53 25.91 1.40 9.50
N THR A 54 26.33 0.84 10.61
CA THR A 54 27.13 -0.39 10.66
C THR A 54 26.31 -1.60 10.22
N GLY A 55 25.00 -1.55 10.39
CA GLY A 55 24.11 -2.67 10.11
C GLY A 55 24.27 -3.82 11.09
N VAL A 56 24.74 -3.56 12.32
CA VAL A 56 24.99 -4.60 13.34
C VAL A 56 23.90 -4.70 14.40
N GLY A 57 22.97 -3.78 14.47
CA GLY A 57 21.88 -3.77 15.44
C GLY A 57 21.12 -5.09 15.55
N GLN A 58 20.50 -5.34 16.69
CA GLN A 58 19.70 -6.54 16.92
C GLN A 58 18.44 -6.56 16.08
N LEU A 59 17.77 -5.39 15.88
CA LEU A 59 16.61 -5.22 15.01
C LEU A 59 16.96 -4.26 13.88
N ILE A 60 17.04 -4.79 12.69
CA ILE A 60 17.28 -4.01 11.46
C ILE A 60 15.94 -3.79 10.73
N ILE A 61 15.63 -2.53 10.42
CA ILE A 61 14.52 -2.18 9.54
C ILE A 61 15.11 -1.68 8.22
N ALA A 62 14.86 -2.37 7.13
CA ALA A 62 15.62 -2.15 5.90
C ALA A 62 14.73 -2.12 4.65
N THR A 63 15.21 -1.49 3.58
CA THR A 63 14.66 -1.83 2.27
C THR A 63 15.17 -3.19 1.81
N THR A 64 14.35 -3.89 1.01
CA THR A 64 14.72 -5.23 0.50
C THR A 64 16.05 -5.24 -0.26
N HIS A 65 16.43 -4.13 -0.90
CA HIS A 65 17.75 -3.95 -1.55
C HIS A 65 18.91 -4.01 -0.56
N GLN A 66 18.73 -3.53 0.66
CA GLN A 66 19.78 -3.54 1.67
C GLN A 66 20.13 -4.95 2.16
N LEU A 67 19.29 -5.95 1.90
CA LEU A 67 19.58 -7.36 2.22
C LEU A 67 20.81 -7.89 1.49
N ILE A 68 21.25 -7.25 0.39
CA ILE A 68 22.51 -7.58 -0.28
C ILE A 68 23.72 -7.52 0.65
N ARG A 69 23.68 -6.69 1.69
CA ARG A 69 24.77 -6.48 2.66
C ARG A 69 24.96 -7.66 3.62
N TYR A 70 24.01 -8.61 3.67
CA TYR A 70 23.94 -9.63 4.69
C TYR A 70 24.07 -11.04 4.14
N GLN A 71 24.76 -11.89 4.91
CA GLN A 71 24.86 -13.31 4.65
C GLN A 71 24.73 -14.06 5.99
N ASN A 72 23.80 -15.04 6.09
CA ASN A 72 23.57 -15.83 7.30
C ASN A 72 23.47 -14.98 8.58
N ALA A 73 22.80 -13.83 8.50
CA ALA A 73 22.84 -12.82 9.55
C ALA A 73 21.61 -12.86 10.47
N PHE A 74 20.43 -13.18 9.93
CA PHE A 74 19.16 -13.03 10.64
C PHE A 74 18.57 -14.36 11.09
N ASP A 75 18.15 -14.42 12.35
CA ASP A 75 17.40 -15.55 12.92
C ASP A 75 15.91 -15.43 12.62
N LEU A 76 15.40 -14.19 12.54
CA LEU A 76 14.02 -13.87 12.12
C LEU A 76 14.10 -12.87 10.97
N LEU A 77 13.61 -13.27 9.81
CA LEU A 77 13.47 -12.42 8.64
C LEU A 77 11.99 -12.19 8.33
N ILE A 78 11.56 -10.94 8.38
CA ILE A 78 10.21 -10.50 8.07
C ILE A 78 10.27 -9.72 6.76
N ILE A 79 9.52 -10.14 5.75
CA ILE A 79 9.38 -9.40 4.48
C ILE A 79 7.96 -8.83 4.46
N ASP A 80 7.86 -7.52 4.54
CA ASP A 80 6.59 -6.82 4.41
C ASP A 80 6.33 -6.45 2.94
N GLU A 81 5.05 -6.38 2.58
CA GLU A 81 4.62 -6.10 1.20
C GLU A 81 5.27 -7.04 0.16
N LEU A 82 5.24 -8.35 0.41
CA LEU A 82 5.83 -9.39 -0.46
C LEU A 82 5.39 -9.28 -1.92
N ASP A 83 4.19 -8.75 -2.17
CA ASP A 83 3.58 -8.55 -3.48
C ASP A 83 3.94 -7.23 -4.16
N ALA A 84 4.67 -6.32 -3.48
CA ALA A 84 5.00 -5.01 -4.01
C ALA A 84 6.20 -5.02 -4.96
N PHE A 85 6.15 -4.11 -5.94
CA PHE A 85 7.32 -3.79 -6.76
C PHE A 85 8.40 -3.07 -5.91
N PRO A 86 9.70 -3.33 -6.11
CA PRO A 86 10.29 -4.25 -7.09
C PRO A 86 10.41 -5.70 -6.59
N PHE A 87 10.17 -5.98 -5.30
CA PHE A 87 10.52 -7.25 -4.68
C PHE A 87 9.91 -8.46 -5.40
N HIS A 88 8.64 -8.42 -5.80
CA HIS A 88 7.98 -9.56 -6.42
C HIS A 88 8.44 -9.84 -7.87
N HIS A 89 9.02 -8.86 -8.56
CA HIS A 89 9.50 -8.98 -9.94
C HIS A 89 10.98 -9.29 -10.05
N ASP A 90 11.77 -8.97 -9.04
CA ASP A 90 13.21 -9.09 -9.08
C ASP A 90 13.71 -10.37 -8.39
N PRO A 91 14.18 -11.39 -9.15
CA PRO A 91 14.72 -12.62 -8.59
C PRO A 91 15.95 -12.38 -7.68
N LEU A 92 16.74 -11.32 -7.93
CA LEU A 92 17.93 -11.02 -7.12
C LEU A 92 17.53 -10.60 -5.71
N LEU A 93 16.46 -9.83 -5.55
CA LEU A 93 15.98 -9.46 -4.23
C LEU A 93 15.51 -10.68 -3.43
N HIS A 94 14.89 -11.66 -4.09
CA HIS A 94 14.57 -12.95 -3.46
C HIS A 94 15.83 -13.71 -3.03
N GLN A 95 16.86 -13.72 -3.86
CA GLN A 95 18.15 -14.36 -3.51
C GLN A 95 18.82 -13.66 -2.32
N PHE A 96 18.80 -12.32 -2.28
CA PHE A 96 19.32 -11.56 -1.15
C PHE A 96 18.57 -11.88 0.13
N ALA A 97 17.25 -11.98 0.09
CA ALA A 97 16.44 -12.36 1.24
C ALA A 97 16.78 -13.78 1.74
N VAL A 98 16.94 -14.73 0.82
CA VAL A 98 17.34 -16.11 1.19
C VAL A 98 18.74 -16.14 1.79
N ARG A 99 19.70 -15.45 1.17
CA ARG A 99 21.11 -15.41 1.61
C ARG A 99 21.27 -14.70 2.96
N SER A 100 20.50 -13.66 3.23
CA SER A 100 20.59 -12.89 4.48
C SER A 100 20.09 -13.66 5.71
N ALA A 101 19.18 -14.60 5.51
CA ALA A 101 18.65 -15.44 6.59
C ALA A 101 19.61 -16.59 6.96
N LYS A 102 19.70 -16.95 8.25
CA LYS A 102 20.39 -18.15 8.70
C LYS A 102 19.70 -19.42 8.20
N LYS A 103 20.40 -20.54 8.19
CA LYS A 103 19.90 -21.84 7.73
C LYS A 103 18.56 -22.23 8.38
N TYR A 104 18.40 -21.97 9.66
CA TYR A 104 17.20 -22.31 10.46
C TYR A 104 16.40 -21.06 10.86
N ALA A 105 16.54 -19.97 10.12
CA ALA A 105 15.80 -18.74 10.38
C ALA A 105 14.30 -18.94 10.21
N THR A 106 13.52 -18.32 11.09
CA THR A 106 12.10 -18.14 10.89
C THR A 106 11.87 -17.06 9.85
N LYS A 107 11.05 -17.35 8.84
CA LYS A 107 10.68 -16.40 7.79
C LYS A 107 9.21 -16.08 7.87
N ILE A 108 8.88 -14.80 7.97
CA ILE A 108 7.49 -14.30 7.99
C ILE A 108 7.29 -13.41 6.75
N TYR A 109 6.27 -13.70 5.98
CA TYR A 109 5.90 -12.93 4.81
C TYR A 109 4.56 -12.25 5.02
N LEU A 110 4.51 -10.93 4.82
CA LEU A 110 3.28 -10.16 4.91
C LEU A 110 2.85 -9.73 3.51
N THR A 111 1.58 -9.93 3.22
CA THR A 111 0.98 -9.50 1.96
C THR A 111 -0.53 -9.34 2.11
N ALA A 112 -1.10 -8.34 1.46
CA ALA A 112 -2.55 -8.22 1.33
C ALA A 112 -3.10 -9.13 0.21
N THR A 113 -2.25 -9.48 -0.77
CA THR A 113 -2.62 -10.21 -1.99
C THR A 113 -1.64 -11.34 -2.29
N PRO A 114 -1.81 -12.51 -1.63
CA PRO A 114 -0.94 -13.66 -1.91
C PRO A 114 -0.98 -14.03 -3.39
N ARG A 115 0.20 -14.13 -4.01
CA ARG A 115 0.35 -14.52 -5.42
C ARG A 115 -0.04 -15.99 -5.64
N PRO A 116 -0.32 -16.43 -6.88
CA PRO A 116 -0.76 -17.80 -7.17
C PRO A 116 0.15 -18.89 -6.59
N LYS A 117 1.47 -18.66 -6.59
CA LYS A 117 2.45 -19.58 -5.99
C LYS A 117 2.25 -19.73 -4.49
N GLN A 118 2.07 -18.62 -3.75
CA GLN A 118 1.80 -18.68 -2.32
C GLN A 118 0.44 -19.32 -2.04
N LYS A 119 -0.61 -18.97 -2.80
CA LYS A 119 -1.94 -19.56 -2.66
C LYS A 119 -1.86 -21.11 -2.77
N ARG A 120 -1.15 -21.64 -3.79
CA ARG A 120 -0.94 -23.10 -3.97
C ARG A 120 -0.17 -23.74 -2.79
N LEU A 121 0.87 -23.05 -2.27
CA LEU A 121 1.65 -23.55 -1.13
C LEU A 121 0.81 -23.58 0.16
N ILE A 122 -0.06 -22.60 0.36
CA ILE A 122 -0.98 -22.54 1.50
C ILE A 122 -2.03 -23.66 1.38
N GLU A 123 -2.65 -23.83 0.21
CA GLU A 123 -3.65 -24.87 -0.07
C GLU A 123 -3.07 -26.28 0.11
N SER A 124 -1.80 -26.49 -0.25
CA SER A 124 -1.09 -27.76 -0.06
C SER A 124 -0.47 -27.93 1.34
N ASN A 125 -0.75 -27.05 2.30
CA ASN A 125 -0.17 -27.04 3.65
C ASN A 125 1.37 -26.99 3.70
N LYS A 126 2.04 -26.62 2.61
CA LYS A 126 3.50 -26.42 2.55
C LYS A 126 3.93 -25.06 3.08
N LEU A 127 3.00 -24.11 3.19
CA LEU A 127 3.20 -22.78 3.79
C LEU A 127 2.06 -22.53 4.78
N LYS A 128 2.41 -22.33 6.06
CA LYS A 128 1.43 -21.95 7.08
C LYS A 128 1.01 -20.49 6.84
N ALA A 129 -0.28 -20.22 6.93
CA ALA A 129 -0.82 -18.87 6.74
C ALA A 129 -1.78 -18.48 7.86
N ILE A 130 -1.65 -17.23 8.30
CA ILE A 130 -2.57 -16.59 9.25
C ILE A 130 -3.29 -15.49 8.48
N PHE A 131 -4.61 -15.55 8.46
CA PHE A 131 -5.44 -14.52 7.86
C PHE A 131 -5.87 -13.50 8.91
N VAL A 132 -5.68 -12.21 8.63
CA VAL A 132 -6.13 -11.10 9.46
C VAL A 132 -7.21 -10.35 8.69
N PRO A 133 -8.46 -10.81 8.77
CA PRO A 133 -9.53 -10.33 7.91
C PRO A 133 -10.13 -8.99 8.34
N ILE A 134 -9.87 -8.57 9.58
CA ILE A 134 -10.40 -7.34 10.15
C ILE A 134 -9.27 -6.31 10.27
N ARG A 135 -9.57 -5.07 9.90
CA ARG A 135 -8.67 -3.94 10.14
C ARG A 135 -8.51 -3.70 11.64
N PHE A 136 -7.43 -3.02 12.06
CA PHE A 136 -7.11 -2.83 13.48
C PHE A 136 -8.24 -2.15 14.30
N HIS A 137 -9.08 -1.36 13.63
CA HIS A 137 -10.24 -0.69 14.24
C HIS A 137 -11.54 -1.51 14.18
N GLY A 138 -11.50 -2.77 13.75
CA GLY A 138 -12.65 -3.68 13.78
C GLY A 138 -13.62 -3.60 12.59
N TYR A 139 -13.47 -2.64 11.68
CA TYR A 139 -14.38 -2.45 10.56
C TYR A 139 -13.91 -3.17 9.28
N PRO A 140 -14.84 -3.59 8.41
CA PRO A 140 -14.53 -4.24 7.15
C PRO A 140 -13.85 -3.29 6.15
N LEU A 141 -13.19 -3.85 5.14
CA LEU A 141 -12.68 -3.09 4.00
C LEU A 141 -13.84 -2.58 3.14
N PRO A 142 -13.80 -1.34 2.63
CA PRO A 142 -14.75 -0.86 1.65
C PRO A 142 -14.73 -1.73 0.40
N VAL A 143 -15.91 -2.16 -0.06
CA VAL A 143 -16.04 -2.94 -1.28
C VAL A 143 -16.15 -1.99 -2.47
N PRO A 144 -15.24 -2.05 -3.46
CA PRO A 144 -15.27 -1.16 -4.59
C PRO A 144 -16.56 -1.26 -5.41
N ARG A 145 -17.10 -0.11 -5.80
CA ARG A 145 -18.20 0.02 -6.75
C ARG A 145 -17.61 0.19 -8.16
N LEU A 146 -18.07 -0.63 -9.10
CA LEU A 146 -17.63 -0.55 -10.50
C LEU A 146 -18.64 0.28 -11.31
N ARG A 147 -18.13 1.28 -12.04
CA ARG A 147 -18.93 2.15 -12.90
C ARG A 147 -18.43 2.10 -14.34
N LEU A 148 -19.30 1.63 -15.21
CA LEU A 148 -19.04 1.63 -16.65
C LEU A 148 -19.13 3.06 -17.19
N GLU A 149 -18.07 3.51 -17.85
CA GLU A 149 -18.00 4.80 -18.55
C GLU A 149 -17.80 4.54 -20.03
N LEU A 150 -18.87 4.70 -20.83
CA LEU A 150 -18.79 4.51 -22.27
C LEU A 150 -17.93 5.59 -22.93
N GLY A 151 -17.04 5.16 -23.82
CA GLY A 151 -16.11 6.06 -24.50
C GLY A 151 -15.05 6.68 -23.60
N LEU A 152 -14.70 6.04 -22.47
CA LEU A 152 -13.75 6.50 -21.47
C LEU A 152 -12.44 7.01 -22.10
N LYS A 153 -11.75 6.20 -22.90
CA LYS A 153 -10.49 6.58 -23.54
C LYS A 153 -10.64 7.81 -24.45
N ARG A 154 -11.72 7.89 -25.21
CA ARG A 154 -12.03 9.05 -26.07
C ARG A 154 -12.30 10.31 -25.25
N LYS A 155 -13.05 10.22 -24.15
CA LYS A 155 -13.29 11.36 -23.26
C LYS A 155 -12.00 11.84 -22.61
N ILE A 156 -11.16 10.91 -22.13
CA ILE A 156 -9.84 11.23 -21.56
C ILE A 156 -8.97 11.94 -22.60
N SER A 157 -8.87 11.42 -23.83
CA SER A 157 -8.06 12.06 -24.91
C SER A 157 -8.56 13.43 -25.32
N GLN A 158 -9.84 13.71 -25.10
CA GLN A 158 -10.48 15.01 -25.38
C GLN A 158 -10.53 15.93 -24.15
N ASN A 159 -9.93 15.55 -23.03
CA ASN A 159 -9.99 16.27 -21.75
C ASN A 159 -11.43 16.60 -21.33
N LYS A 160 -12.37 15.65 -21.54
CA LYS A 160 -13.77 15.83 -21.17
C LYS A 160 -14.07 15.21 -19.81
N MET A 161 -14.92 15.88 -19.05
CA MET A 161 -15.43 15.36 -17.79
C MET A 161 -16.13 14.02 -18.03
N LEU A 162 -15.91 13.07 -17.11
CA LEU A 162 -16.52 11.76 -17.12
C LEU A 162 -17.85 11.82 -16.38
N HIS A 163 -18.91 11.27 -16.94
CA HIS A 163 -20.23 11.26 -16.26
C HIS A 163 -20.18 10.54 -14.91
N SER A 164 -19.41 9.44 -14.82
CA SER A 164 -19.24 8.71 -13.57
C SER A 164 -18.52 9.51 -12.50
N LEU A 165 -17.54 10.36 -12.88
CA LEU A 165 -16.83 11.25 -11.97
C LEU A 165 -17.73 12.43 -11.57
N GLU A 166 -18.48 13.00 -12.49
CA GLU A 166 -19.44 14.06 -12.23
C GLU A 166 -20.52 13.59 -11.24
N ALA A 167 -21.14 12.43 -11.49
CA ALA A 167 -22.09 11.83 -10.58
C ALA A 167 -21.50 11.50 -9.17
N PHE A 168 -20.21 11.21 -9.10
CA PHE A 168 -19.52 11.08 -7.81
C PHE A 168 -19.43 12.44 -7.12
N LEU A 169 -19.03 13.49 -7.82
CA LEU A 169 -18.92 14.85 -7.24
C LEU A 169 -20.26 15.35 -6.73
N ASP A 170 -21.34 15.12 -7.47
CA ASP A 170 -22.70 15.54 -7.10
C ASP A 170 -23.22 14.87 -5.81
N SER A 171 -22.74 13.65 -5.53
CA SER A 171 -23.16 12.86 -4.37
C SER A 171 -22.14 12.84 -3.21
N HIS A 172 -20.96 13.36 -3.45
CA HIS A 172 -19.84 13.34 -2.48
C HIS A 172 -20.04 14.41 -1.39
N ASP A 173 -19.75 14.06 -0.16
CA ASP A 173 -19.70 15.03 0.94
C ASP A 173 -18.52 15.99 0.73
N PRO A 174 -18.76 17.29 0.51
CA PRO A 174 -17.68 18.24 0.22
C PRO A 174 -16.69 18.44 1.38
N LYS A 175 -17.05 18.02 2.59
CA LYS A 175 -16.15 18.04 3.76
C LYS A 175 -15.18 16.85 3.77
N ARG A 176 -15.41 15.87 2.95
CA ARG A 176 -14.61 14.65 2.89
C ARG A 176 -13.51 14.78 1.86
N GLN A 177 -12.28 14.49 2.26
CA GLN A 177 -11.17 14.41 1.31
C GLN A 177 -11.23 13.12 0.49
N TRP A 178 -10.68 13.15 -0.71
CA TRP A 178 -10.60 11.97 -1.56
C TRP A 178 -9.34 11.92 -2.42
N LEU A 179 -8.97 10.70 -2.78
CA LEU A 179 -7.85 10.43 -3.68
C LEU A 179 -8.38 10.08 -5.07
N LEU A 180 -7.82 10.72 -6.10
CA LEU A 180 -8.04 10.35 -7.49
C LEU A 180 -6.83 9.63 -8.04
N PHE A 181 -6.96 8.34 -8.31
CA PHE A 181 -5.93 7.56 -8.95
C PHE A 181 -6.09 7.55 -10.46
N VAL A 182 -5.03 7.92 -11.16
CA VAL A 182 -4.94 7.86 -12.63
C VAL A 182 -3.83 6.89 -13.05
N PRO A 183 -3.96 6.20 -14.21
CA PRO A 183 -3.00 5.17 -14.59
C PRO A 183 -1.63 5.70 -15.00
N THR A 184 -1.54 6.95 -15.47
CA THR A 184 -0.29 7.52 -15.97
C THR A 184 -0.09 8.97 -15.50
N ILE A 185 1.17 9.41 -15.42
CA ILE A 185 1.55 10.78 -15.00
C ILE A 185 0.94 11.83 -15.95
N GLN A 186 0.83 11.52 -17.25
CA GLN A 186 0.27 12.42 -18.25
C GLN A 186 -1.17 12.82 -17.97
N LEU A 187 -1.92 12.01 -17.22
CA LEU A 187 -3.31 12.29 -16.86
C LEU A 187 -3.48 13.18 -15.63
N LEU A 188 -2.43 13.43 -14.86
CA LEU A 188 -2.50 14.27 -13.66
C LEU A 188 -2.99 15.69 -14.00
N THR A 189 -2.32 16.36 -14.94
CA THR A 189 -2.64 17.74 -15.32
C THR A 189 -4.02 17.89 -15.98
N PRO A 190 -4.43 17.03 -16.92
CA PRO A 190 -5.78 17.09 -17.48
C PRO A 190 -6.89 16.98 -16.43
N PHE A 191 -6.79 16.00 -15.52
CA PHE A 191 -7.79 15.85 -14.47
C PHE A 191 -7.72 16.96 -13.43
N ALA A 192 -6.53 17.51 -13.13
CA ALA A 192 -6.40 18.67 -12.27
C ALA A 192 -7.21 19.85 -12.82
N LYS A 193 -7.00 20.22 -14.08
CA LYS A 193 -7.74 21.32 -14.73
C LYS A 193 -9.26 21.13 -14.70
N LEU A 194 -9.73 19.92 -15.04
CA LEU A 194 -11.17 19.61 -15.02
C LEU A 194 -11.78 19.76 -13.61
N LEU A 195 -11.05 19.45 -12.56
CA LEU A 195 -11.53 19.56 -11.19
C LEU A 195 -11.36 20.98 -10.62
N GLU A 196 -10.32 21.72 -11.03
CA GLU A 196 -10.14 23.14 -10.72
C GLU A 196 -11.29 23.97 -11.30
N GLU A 197 -11.75 23.67 -12.52
CA GLU A 197 -12.93 24.30 -13.15
C GLU A 197 -14.22 24.06 -12.35
N LYS A 198 -14.27 23.02 -11.51
CA LYS A 198 -15.38 22.76 -10.58
C LYS A 198 -15.16 23.41 -9.19
N GLY A 199 -14.10 24.20 -9.03
CA GLY A 199 -13.82 24.94 -7.80
C GLY A 199 -13.20 24.10 -6.66
N LEU A 200 -12.56 22.97 -6.98
CA LEU A 200 -11.97 22.08 -5.98
C LEU A 200 -10.51 22.46 -5.67
N ASP A 201 -10.17 22.55 -4.38
CA ASP A 201 -8.78 22.69 -3.93
C ASP A 201 -8.08 21.35 -4.06
N LEU A 202 -7.06 21.29 -4.90
CA LEU A 202 -6.38 20.04 -5.24
C LEU A 202 -4.87 20.18 -5.37
N ALA A 203 -4.19 19.04 -5.36
CA ALA A 203 -2.81 18.91 -5.78
C ALA A 203 -2.58 17.62 -6.57
N THR A 204 -1.53 17.62 -7.37
CA THR A 204 -1.07 16.41 -8.09
C THR A 204 0.23 15.91 -7.48
N VAL A 205 0.40 14.59 -7.38
CA VAL A 205 1.62 13.96 -6.84
C VAL A 205 2.00 12.72 -7.66
N HIS A 206 3.30 12.63 -8.01
CA HIS A 206 3.90 11.46 -8.64
C HIS A 206 5.25 11.10 -8.01
N ALA A 207 5.90 10.04 -8.49
CA ALA A 207 7.13 9.52 -7.89
C ALA A 207 8.26 10.55 -7.82
N ASP A 208 8.45 11.30 -8.91
CA ASP A 208 9.55 12.27 -9.09
C ASP A 208 9.14 13.69 -8.74
N ASP A 209 8.02 13.88 -8.04
CA ASP A 209 7.58 15.23 -7.63
C ASP A 209 8.47 15.76 -6.50
N PRO A 210 9.24 16.85 -6.73
CA PRO A 210 10.15 17.41 -5.74
C PRO A 210 9.41 17.95 -4.50
N LYS A 211 8.16 18.39 -4.66
CA LYS A 211 7.29 18.89 -3.57
C LYS A 211 6.35 17.83 -3.00
N ARG A 212 6.61 16.55 -3.28
CA ARG A 212 5.75 15.44 -2.83
C ARG A 212 5.46 15.47 -1.33
N LYS A 213 6.49 15.67 -0.50
CA LYS A 213 6.34 15.68 0.97
C LYS A 213 5.44 16.82 1.43
N GLU A 214 5.66 18.03 0.89
CA GLU A 214 4.87 19.22 1.22
C GLU A 214 3.40 19.05 0.85
N LYS A 215 3.11 18.56 -0.36
CA LYS A 215 1.74 18.31 -0.83
C LYS A 215 1.01 17.25 0.00
N ILE A 216 1.69 16.17 0.35
CA ILE A 216 1.15 15.13 1.23
C ILE A 216 0.86 15.69 2.62
N THR A 217 1.72 16.53 3.17
CA THR A 217 1.52 17.20 4.45
C THR A 217 0.33 18.14 4.40
N ALA A 218 0.23 19.00 3.38
CA ALA A 218 -0.90 19.89 3.17
C ALA A 218 -2.24 19.15 3.05
N TYR A 219 -2.24 18.01 2.35
CA TYR A 219 -3.41 17.14 2.26
C TYR A 219 -3.79 16.54 3.62
N ARG A 220 -2.81 16.06 4.41
CA ARG A 220 -3.06 15.55 5.78
C ARG A 220 -3.61 16.59 6.73
N GLU A 221 -3.22 17.85 6.56
CA GLU A 221 -3.68 18.98 7.36
C GLU A 221 -5.06 19.51 6.92
N GLY A 222 -5.67 18.90 5.90
CA GLY A 222 -6.97 19.30 5.38
C GLY A 222 -6.97 20.59 4.55
N LYS A 223 -5.79 21.08 4.13
CA LYS A 223 -5.65 22.26 3.27
C LYS A 223 -5.97 21.99 1.80
N ILE A 224 -6.05 20.74 1.42
CA ILE A 224 -6.31 20.24 0.07
C ILE A 224 -7.41 19.20 0.18
N ASN A 225 -8.46 19.31 -0.63
CA ASN A 225 -9.58 18.38 -0.62
C ASN A 225 -9.35 17.17 -1.51
N VAL A 226 -8.64 17.35 -2.63
CA VAL A 226 -8.39 16.31 -3.62
C VAL A 226 -6.90 16.13 -3.85
N LEU A 227 -6.43 14.89 -3.79
CA LEU A 227 -5.07 14.57 -4.19
C LEU A 227 -5.09 13.62 -5.38
N ILE A 228 -4.63 14.10 -6.55
CA ILE A 228 -4.57 13.32 -7.78
C ILE A 228 -3.21 12.66 -7.87
N THR A 229 -3.18 11.35 -8.07
CA THR A 229 -1.94 10.59 -8.01
C THR A 229 -1.96 9.36 -8.94
N THR A 230 -0.80 8.77 -9.12
CA THR A 230 -0.64 7.43 -9.70
C THR A 230 -0.53 6.39 -8.60
N THR A 231 -0.20 5.14 -8.93
CA THR A 231 -0.02 4.05 -7.95
C THR A 231 1.00 4.32 -6.84
N ILE A 232 1.75 5.44 -6.91
CA ILE A 232 2.75 5.80 -5.90
C ILE A 232 2.16 5.94 -4.47
N LEU A 233 0.90 6.33 -4.33
CA LEU A 233 0.21 6.45 -3.06
C LEU A 233 -0.65 5.24 -2.69
N GLU A 234 -0.57 4.14 -3.43
CA GLU A 234 -1.23 2.89 -3.04
C GLU A 234 -0.68 2.31 -1.73
N ARG A 235 0.53 2.69 -1.34
CA ARG A 235 1.27 2.19 -0.17
C ARG A 235 2.01 3.32 0.57
N GLY A 236 2.46 3.04 1.80
CA GLY A 236 3.42 3.87 2.54
C GLY A 236 2.87 5.18 3.14
N VAL A 237 1.59 5.51 2.97
CA VAL A 237 1.00 6.74 3.54
C VAL A 237 -0.37 6.44 4.12
N THR A 238 -0.68 6.98 5.29
CA THR A 238 -1.99 6.86 5.93
C THR A 238 -2.73 8.19 5.88
N PHE A 239 -3.94 8.15 5.36
CA PHE A 239 -4.88 9.26 5.39
C PHE A 239 -6.13 8.82 6.15
N PRO A 240 -6.61 9.58 7.13
CA PRO A 240 -7.87 9.31 7.79
C PRO A 240 -9.03 9.74 6.89
N SER A 241 -10.17 9.05 7.03
CA SER A 241 -11.48 9.54 6.54
C SER A 241 -11.54 9.99 5.08
N ILE A 242 -10.99 9.20 4.16
CA ILE A 242 -10.96 9.55 2.73
C ILE A 242 -11.78 8.59 1.90
N ASP A 243 -12.27 9.11 0.76
CA ASP A 243 -12.81 8.31 -0.34
C ASP A 243 -11.77 8.11 -1.44
N VAL A 244 -12.03 7.19 -2.34
CA VAL A 244 -11.10 6.83 -3.41
C VAL A 244 -11.84 6.69 -4.73
N VAL A 245 -11.32 7.34 -5.77
CA VAL A 245 -11.77 7.18 -7.16
C VAL A 245 -10.60 6.72 -8.01
N MET A 246 -10.83 5.73 -8.86
CA MET A 246 -9.84 5.25 -9.83
C MET A 246 -10.36 5.48 -11.25
N ILE A 247 -9.60 6.20 -12.06
CA ILE A 247 -9.89 6.43 -13.47
C ILE A 247 -9.22 5.35 -14.32
N ASP A 248 -9.95 4.85 -15.31
CA ASP A 248 -9.52 3.75 -16.18
C ASP A 248 -8.97 2.55 -15.39
N ALA A 249 -9.77 2.12 -14.41
CA ALA A 249 -9.43 1.04 -13.49
C ALA A 249 -9.16 -0.32 -14.19
N GLY A 250 -9.43 -0.40 -15.49
CA GLY A 250 -9.08 -1.53 -16.36
C GLY A 250 -7.68 -1.45 -16.97
N HIS A 251 -6.94 -0.38 -16.74
CA HIS A 251 -5.57 -0.23 -17.22
C HIS A 251 -4.63 -1.22 -16.54
N ASP A 252 -3.63 -1.76 -17.27
CA ASP A 252 -2.73 -2.82 -16.80
C ASP A 252 -1.92 -2.46 -15.55
N VAL A 253 -1.71 -1.17 -15.27
CA VAL A 253 -1.04 -0.72 -14.04
C VAL A 253 -1.84 -1.06 -12.78
N PHE A 254 -3.15 -1.24 -12.90
CA PHE A 254 -4.04 -1.59 -11.80
C PHE A 254 -4.30 -3.09 -11.76
N ASP A 255 -3.32 -3.88 -11.31
CA ASP A 255 -3.52 -5.30 -11.05
C ASP A 255 -4.41 -5.55 -9.80
N GLU A 256 -4.75 -6.81 -9.51
CA GLU A 256 -5.54 -7.19 -8.33
C GLU A 256 -4.94 -6.59 -7.05
N ALA A 257 -3.62 -6.62 -6.91
CA ALA A 257 -2.93 -6.14 -5.72
C ALA A 257 -3.05 -4.62 -5.55
N ALA A 258 -2.81 -3.87 -6.62
CA ALA A 258 -2.96 -2.42 -6.63
C ALA A 258 -4.39 -2.00 -6.25
N ILE A 259 -5.41 -2.62 -6.85
CA ILE A 259 -6.80 -2.31 -6.56
C ILE A 259 -7.14 -2.58 -5.09
N VAL A 260 -6.72 -3.71 -4.52
CA VAL A 260 -6.95 -4.04 -3.10
C VAL A 260 -6.25 -3.05 -2.18
N GLN A 261 -5.00 -2.69 -2.47
CA GLN A 261 -4.23 -1.73 -1.67
C GLN A 261 -4.82 -0.31 -1.74
N ILE A 262 -5.22 0.13 -2.93
CA ILE A 262 -5.86 1.43 -3.15
C ILE A 262 -7.22 1.47 -2.44
N ALA A 263 -8.05 0.43 -2.58
CA ALA A 263 -9.33 0.33 -1.87
C ALA A 263 -9.12 0.36 -0.35
N GLY A 264 -8.06 -0.27 0.14
CA GLY A 264 -7.66 -0.24 1.54
C GLY A 264 -7.27 1.14 2.08
N ARG A 265 -7.14 2.17 1.23
CA ARG A 265 -6.91 3.55 1.67
C ARG A 265 -8.14 4.21 2.24
N ALA A 266 -9.32 3.85 1.75
CA ALA A 266 -10.58 4.44 2.19
C ALA A 266 -10.96 3.99 3.62
N GLY A 267 -11.53 4.91 4.39
CA GLY A 267 -12.08 4.65 5.72
C GLY A 267 -11.07 4.10 6.73
N ARG A 268 -9.86 4.64 6.82
CA ARG A 268 -8.82 4.17 7.77
C ARG A 268 -8.93 4.71 9.18
N SER A 269 -9.81 5.66 9.42
CA SER A 269 -10.02 6.24 10.74
C SER A 269 -11.00 5.41 11.58
N PRO A 270 -10.69 5.12 12.84
CA PRO A 270 -11.69 4.53 13.75
C PRO A 270 -12.92 5.42 13.95
N LYS A 271 -12.74 6.75 13.84
CA LYS A 271 -13.83 7.73 13.98
C LYS A 271 -14.70 7.83 12.73
N ASP A 272 -14.15 7.44 11.58
CA ASP A 272 -14.83 7.38 10.30
C ASP A 272 -14.32 6.18 9.49
N PRO A 273 -14.82 4.99 9.81
CA PRO A 273 -14.34 3.73 9.23
C PRO A 273 -14.92 3.45 7.85
N THR A 274 -15.89 4.27 7.43
CA THR A 274 -16.54 4.16 6.12
C THR A 274 -15.76 4.96 5.08
N GLY A 275 -15.90 4.59 3.82
CA GLY A 275 -15.32 5.31 2.70
C GLY A 275 -15.78 4.68 1.39
N ASP A 276 -16.06 5.53 0.42
CA ASP A 276 -16.42 5.10 -0.92
C ASP A 276 -15.17 4.75 -1.73
N VAL A 277 -15.27 3.68 -2.51
CA VAL A 277 -14.26 3.30 -3.50
C VAL A 277 -14.95 3.13 -4.84
N LEU A 278 -14.64 4.00 -5.79
CA LEU A 278 -15.23 4.02 -7.12
C LEU A 278 -14.21 3.63 -8.19
N LEU A 279 -14.48 2.58 -8.95
CA LEU A 279 -13.68 2.13 -10.09
C LEU A 279 -14.38 2.51 -11.39
N ILE A 280 -13.90 3.54 -12.09
CA ILE A 280 -14.41 3.97 -13.39
C ILE A 280 -13.67 3.21 -14.49
N HIS A 281 -14.40 2.50 -15.34
CA HIS A 281 -13.83 1.62 -16.34
C HIS A 281 -14.66 1.59 -17.64
N GLN A 282 -14.08 1.15 -18.76
CA GLN A 282 -14.81 0.92 -20.02
C GLN A 282 -15.14 -0.55 -20.28
N GLY A 283 -14.68 -1.44 -19.41
CA GLY A 283 -14.95 -2.88 -19.42
C GLY A 283 -14.39 -3.49 -18.13
N LYS A 284 -15.06 -4.50 -17.57
CA LYS A 284 -14.57 -5.21 -16.37
C LYS A 284 -13.38 -6.06 -16.74
N THR A 285 -12.29 -5.93 -16.01
CA THR A 285 -11.12 -6.81 -16.11
C THR A 285 -11.15 -7.89 -15.03
N GLU A 286 -10.39 -8.96 -15.24
CA GLU A 286 -10.24 -10.01 -14.24
C GLU A 286 -9.63 -9.45 -12.94
N ALA A 287 -8.68 -8.52 -13.03
CA ALA A 287 -8.07 -7.85 -11.87
C ALA A 287 -9.12 -7.17 -10.98
N MET A 288 -10.05 -6.39 -11.56
CA MET A 288 -11.15 -5.76 -10.81
C MET A 288 -12.07 -6.80 -10.16
N ILE A 289 -12.43 -7.85 -10.89
CA ILE A 289 -13.32 -8.90 -10.39
C ILE A 289 -12.68 -9.64 -9.22
N GLN A 290 -11.41 -10.01 -9.35
CA GLN A 290 -10.69 -10.73 -8.29
C GLN A 290 -10.45 -9.85 -7.07
N ALA A 291 -10.11 -8.57 -7.24
CA ALA A 291 -9.97 -7.63 -6.12
C ALA A 291 -11.27 -7.50 -5.31
N VAL A 292 -12.41 -7.32 -5.99
CA VAL A 292 -13.71 -7.23 -5.32
C VAL A 292 -14.07 -8.55 -4.61
N LYS A 293 -13.84 -9.71 -5.25
CA LYS A 293 -14.06 -11.03 -4.64
C LYS A 293 -13.18 -11.22 -3.39
N GLN A 294 -11.91 -10.84 -3.47
CA GLN A 294 -10.97 -10.95 -2.35
C GLN A 294 -11.42 -10.10 -1.16
N ILE A 295 -11.77 -8.83 -1.38
CA ILE A 295 -12.25 -7.93 -0.33
C ILE A 295 -13.52 -8.50 0.31
N LYS A 296 -14.51 -8.94 -0.48
CA LYS A 296 -15.75 -9.55 0.03
C LYS A 296 -15.46 -10.81 0.86
N ARG A 297 -14.57 -11.68 0.38
CA ARG A 297 -14.16 -12.90 1.10
C ARG A 297 -13.51 -12.59 2.45
N MET A 298 -12.61 -11.58 2.48
CA MET A 298 -11.97 -11.15 3.73
C MET A 298 -13.00 -10.55 4.69
N ASN A 299 -13.91 -9.71 4.20
CA ASN A 299 -14.97 -9.16 5.03
C ASN A 299 -15.90 -10.24 5.61
N GLN A 300 -16.21 -11.29 4.84
CA GLN A 300 -17.00 -12.44 5.33
C GLN A 300 -16.26 -13.20 6.43
N LYS A 301 -14.95 -13.46 6.25
CA LYS A 301 -14.13 -14.09 7.31
C LYS A 301 -14.07 -13.22 8.57
N GLY A 302 -14.06 -11.91 8.43
CA GLY A 302 -14.04 -10.98 9.55
C GLY A 302 -15.35 -10.95 10.36
N LYS A 303 -16.49 -11.24 9.72
CA LYS A 303 -17.77 -11.33 10.40
C LYS A 303 -17.93 -12.63 11.22
N ALA A 304 -17.11 -13.62 10.96
CA ALA A 304 -17.15 -14.92 11.63
C ALA A 304 -16.20 -14.98 12.85
N LEU A 305 -15.48 -13.91 13.13
CA LEU A 305 -14.63 -13.74 14.32
C LEU A 305 -15.33 -12.91 15.38
#